data_6720792817a80bcd14c30a2b0716446c
#
_entry.id   6720792817a80bcd14c30a2b0716446c
#
_cell.length_a   1.000
_cell.length_b   1.000
_cell.length_c   1.000
_cell.angle_alpha   90.00
_cell.angle_beta   90.00
_cell.angle_gamma   90.00
#
_symmetry.space_group_name_H-M   'P 1'
#
loop_
_entity.id
_entity.type
_entity.pdbx_description
1 polymer ?
#
loop_
_entity_poly.entity_id
_entity_poly.type
_entity_poly.pdbx_seq_one_letter_code
_entity_poly.pdbx_strand_id
1 'polypeptide(L)'
;SAPGKRAASDTKVTDLLYQCFNDAVSKGSCHESFKLVRERFDAIIKGLNLDLDFSEDYDEIEENINKSTTADYAASRGEYLSAKILAAKLGYVFLDAARVVKFNEEGELQLHYSLDLFRNVMENIERAVIPGFY
;
A
#
# COMPACT_ATOMS: atom_id res chain seq x y z
N SER A 1 4.12 -5.48 -6.66
CA SER A 1 5.17 -4.63 -6.10
C SER A 1 4.90 -3.15 -6.33
N ALA A 2 5.57 -2.28 -5.56
CA ALA A 2 5.49 -0.83 -5.75
C ALA A 2 6.05 -0.40 -7.12
N PRO A 3 5.61 0.76 -7.69
CA PRO A 3 6.08 1.23 -8.98
C PRO A 3 7.60 1.51 -8.99
N GLY A 4 8.26 0.99 -10.02
CA GLY A 4 9.69 1.20 -10.26
C GLY A 4 10.00 2.58 -10.83
N LYS A 5 11.24 2.77 -11.31
CA LYS A 5 11.68 3.97 -11.99
C LYS A 5 11.06 4.09 -13.39
N ARG A 6 10.66 5.31 -13.79
CA ARG A 6 10.21 5.64 -15.15
C ARG A 6 11.40 5.92 -16.08
N ALA A 7 12.52 6.42 -15.51
CA ALA A 7 13.78 6.74 -16.21
C ALA A 7 14.95 6.55 -15.25
N ALA A 8 16.18 6.58 -15.76
CA ALA A 8 17.40 6.38 -14.96
C ALA A 8 17.53 7.39 -13.80
N SER A 9 17.08 8.63 -14.02
CA SER A 9 17.10 9.71 -13.02
C SER A 9 15.95 9.67 -12.02
N ASP A 10 14.99 8.76 -12.19
CA ASP A 10 13.80 8.69 -11.34
C ASP A 10 14.06 7.90 -10.05
N THR A 11 13.26 8.15 -9.01
CA THR A 11 13.32 7.43 -7.75
C THR A 11 12.21 6.37 -7.71
N LYS A 12 12.49 5.19 -7.17
CA LYS A 12 11.47 4.17 -6.94
C LYS A 12 10.47 4.64 -5.88
N VAL A 13 9.22 4.22 -6.00
CA VAL A 13 8.20 4.55 -4.98
C VAL A 13 8.58 4.02 -3.60
N THR A 14 9.17 2.83 -3.52
CA THR A 14 9.65 2.29 -2.24
C THR A 14 10.69 3.20 -1.58
N ASP A 15 11.64 3.75 -2.37
CA ASP A 15 12.66 4.66 -1.86
C ASP A 15 12.03 5.99 -1.39
N LEU A 16 11.01 6.50 -2.11
CA LEU A 16 10.23 7.67 -1.68
C LEU A 16 9.50 7.42 -0.36
N LEU A 17 8.93 6.24 -0.16
CA LEU A 17 8.23 5.89 1.06
C LEU A 17 9.19 5.72 2.25
N TYR A 18 10.39 5.17 2.05
CA TYR A 18 11.44 5.20 3.07
C TYR A 18 11.87 6.63 3.40
N GLN A 19 11.95 7.51 2.41
CA GLN A 19 12.21 8.93 2.65
C GLN A 19 11.09 9.57 3.48
N CYS A 20 9.82 9.27 3.20
CA CYS A 20 8.69 9.74 4.01
C CYS A 20 8.83 9.33 5.47
N PHE A 21 9.16 8.06 5.73
CA PHE A 21 9.40 7.57 7.08
C PHE A 21 10.54 8.33 7.77
N ASN A 22 11.69 8.50 7.10
CA ASN A 22 12.82 9.23 7.64
C ASN A 22 12.51 10.71 7.91
N ASP A 23 11.73 11.36 7.04
CA ASP A 23 11.29 12.73 7.21
C ASP A 23 10.33 12.87 8.40
N ALA A 24 9.38 11.94 8.56
CA ALA A 24 8.49 11.93 9.71
C ALA A 24 9.27 11.80 11.03
N VAL A 25 10.25 10.87 11.10
CA VAL A 25 11.09 10.66 12.29
C VAL A 25 11.97 11.87 12.58
N SER A 26 12.60 12.46 11.57
CA SER A 26 13.60 13.53 11.76
C SER A 26 13.03 14.94 11.81
N LYS A 27 11.91 15.20 11.11
CA LYS A 27 11.30 16.51 10.94
C LYS A 27 9.89 16.63 11.56
N GLY A 28 9.31 15.49 12.02
CA GLY A 28 7.96 15.43 12.56
C GLY A 28 6.85 15.42 11.50
N SER A 29 7.18 15.39 10.19
CA SER A 29 6.21 15.34 9.11
C SER A 29 6.85 14.82 7.82
N CYS A 30 6.12 13.98 7.08
CA CYS A 30 6.48 13.51 5.75
C CYS A 30 5.74 14.24 4.61
N HIS A 31 4.99 15.30 4.91
CA HIS A 31 4.10 15.95 3.95
C HIS A 31 4.77 16.26 2.61
N GLU A 32 5.96 16.89 2.62
CA GLU A 32 6.63 17.28 1.38
C GLU A 32 7.17 16.09 0.58
N SER A 33 7.70 15.07 1.23
CA SER A 33 8.15 13.85 0.55
C SER A 33 6.97 13.00 0.07
N PHE A 34 5.86 12.98 0.82
CA PHE A 34 4.68 12.20 0.45
C PHE A 34 3.94 12.78 -0.77
N LYS A 35 4.05 14.07 -1.06
CA LYS A 35 3.56 14.67 -2.31
C LYS A 35 4.09 13.94 -3.54
N LEU A 36 5.36 13.56 -3.54
CA LEU A 36 5.97 12.84 -4.68
C LEU A 36 5.36 11.45 -4.87
N VAL A 37 4.94 10.80 -3.78
CA VAL A 37 4.22 9.52 -3.83
C VAL A 37 2.82 9.73 -4.42
N ARG A 38 2.07 10.74 -3.95
CA ARG A 38 0.75 11.12 -4.48
C ARG A 38 0.83 11.38 -5.98
N GLU A 39 1.70 12.29 -6.41
CA GLU A 39 1.90 12.63 -7.82
C GLU A 39 2.21 11.41 -8.69
N ARG A 40 2.98 10.46 -8.15
CA ARG A 40 3.34 9.24 -8.88
C ARG A 40 2.13 8.35 -9.13
N PHE A 41 1.30 8.12 -8.12
CA PHE A 41 0.12 7.27 -8.25
C PHE A 41 -0.99 7.96 -9.05
N ASP A 42 -1.20 9.26 -8.88
CA ASP A 42 -2.16 10.04 -9.66
C ASP A 42 -1.82 10.01 -11.16
N ALA A 43 -0.53 10.12 -11.50
CA ALA A 43 -0.07 9.98 -12.88
C ALA A 43 -0.36 8.58 -13.46
N ILE A 44 -0.24 7.53 -12.65
CA ILE A 44 -0.56 6.15 -13.07
C ILE A 44 -2.07 5.99 -13.28
N ILE A 45 -2.89 6.44 -12.34
CA ILE A 45 -4.36 6.38 -12.41
C ILE A 45 -4.85 7.10 -13.68
N LYS A 46 -4.34 8.33 -13.90
CA LYS A 46 -4.64 9.12 -15.09
C LYS A 46 -4.17 8.43 -16.37
N GLY A 47 -2.94 7.90 -16.38
CA GLY A 47 -2.38 7.21 -17.55
C GLY A 47 -3.12 5.92 -17.92
N LEU A 48 -3.74 5.26 -16.96
CA LEU A 48 -4.57 4.07 -17.15
C LEU A 48 -6.04 4.39 -17.43
N ASN A 49 -6.43 5.68 -17.39
CA ASN A 49 -7.79 6.18 -17.50
C ASN A 49 -8.76 5.47 -16.55
N LEU A 50 -8.38 5.42 -15.26
CA LEU A 50 -9.20 4.81 -14.22
C LEU A 50 -9.99 5.88 -13.47
N ASP A 51 -11.24 5.56 -13.14
CA ASP A 51 -12.05 6.31 -12.19
C ASP A 51 -11.76 5.81 -10.78
N LEU A 52 -10.66 6.29 -10.20
CA LEU A 52 -10.15 5.86 -8.90
C LEU A 52 -9.61 7.09 -8.15
N ASP A 53 -10.13 7.33 -6.96
CA ASP A 53 -9.69 8.38 -6.06
C ASP A 53 -8.99 7.77 -4.83
N PHE A 54 -7.78 8.22 -4.57
CA PHE A 54 -6.97 7.79 -3.43
C PHE A 54 -6.86 8.85 -2.32
N SER A 55 -7.69 9.89 -2.36
CA SER A 55 -7.58 10.99 -1.39
C SER A 55 -7.64 10.49 0.06
N GLU A 56 -8.61 9.65 0.39
CA GLU A 56 -8.75 9.05 1.73
C GLU A 56 -7.57 8.12 2.06
N ASP A 57 -7.15 7.27 1.12
CA ASP A 57 -5.98 6.39 1.31
C ASP A 57 -4.70 7.20 1.58
N TYR A 58 -4.50 8.27 0.82
CA TYR A 58 -3.33 9.13 0.99
C TYR A 58 -3.31 9.80 2.36
N ASP A 59 -4.45 10.32 2.80
CA ASP A 59 -4.55 11.00 4.09
C ASP A 59 -4.31 10.01 5.24
N GLU A 60 -4.89 8.82 5.19
CA GLU A 60 -4.65 7.76 6.17
C GLU A 60 -3.18 7.32 6.20
N ILE A 61 -2.58 7.08 5.03
CA ILE A 61 -1.18 6.64 4.94
C ILE A 61 -0.24 7.71 5.48
N GLU A 62 -0.42 8.97 5.08
CA GLU A 62 0.39 10.10 5.55
C GLU A 62 0.27 10.28 7.06
N GLU A 63 -0.95 10.24 7.59
CA GLU A 63 -1.19 10.33 9.03
C GLU A 63 -0.51 9.19 9.80
N ASN A 64 -0.63 7.96 9.32
CA ASN A 64 -0.01 6.80 9.95
C ASN A 64 1.52 6.86 9.91
N ILE A 65 2.13 7.31 8.82
CA ILE A 65 3.59 7.51 8.74
C ILE A 65 4.03 8.58 9.76
N ASN A 66 3.29 9.68 9.88
CA ASN A 66 3.58 10.76 10.83
C ASN A 66 3.41 10.35 12.31
N LYS A 67 2.57 9.35 12.60
CA LYS A 67 2.35 8.82 13.96
C LYS A 67 3.40 7.81 14.42
N SER A 68 4.53 7.68 13.75
CA SER A 68 5.65 6.79 14.12
C SER A 68 5.34 5.30 13.95
N THR A 69 4.83 4.90 12.79
CA THR A 69 4.79 3.51 12.37
C THR A 69 6.20 2.97 12.05
N THR A 70 6.29 1.77 11.53
CA THR A 70 7.57 1.19 11.12
C THR A 70 7.95 1.61 9.69
N ALA A 71 9.25 1.53 9.36
CA ALA A 71 9.72 1.71 7.99
C ALA A 71 9.07 0.72 7.02
N ASP A 72 8.81 -0.51 7.49
CA ASP A 72 8.14 -1.56 6.72
C ASP A 72 6.69 -1.20 6.41
N TYR A 73 5.96 -0.61 7.37
CA TYR A 73 4.64 -0.08 7.08
C TYR A 73 4.68 0.95 5.95
N ALA A 74 5.56 1.95 6.04
CA ALA A 74 5.67 2.96 5.00
C ALA A 74 5.98 2.34 3.63
N ALA A 75 6.99 1.46 3.56
CA ALA A 75 7.38 0.78 2.32
C ALA A 75 6.25 -0.08 1.73
N SER A 76 5.48 -0.78 2.58
CA SER A 76 4.37 -1.64 2.14
C SER A 76 3.24 -0.87 1.45
N ARG A 77 3.06 0.42 1.74
CA ARG A 77 1.98 1.24 1.14
C ARG A 77 2.12 1.41 -0.36
N GLY A 78 3.34 1.29 -0.90
CA GLY A 78 3.56 1.28 -2.34
C GLY A 78 2.93 0.05 -3.03
N GLU A 79 3.00 -1.12 -2.41
CA GLU A 79 2.33 -2.33 -2.92
C GLU A 79 0.82 -2.28 -2.69
N TYR A 80 0.39 -1.77 -1.55
CA TYR A 80 -1.02 -1.55 -1.23
C TYR A 80 -1.73 -0.72 -2.30
N LEU A 81 -1.22 0.48 -2.60
CA LEU A 81 -1.79 1.36 -3.62
C LEU A 81 -1.71 0.74 -5.03
N SER A 82 -0.59 0.07 -5.37
CA SER A 82 -0.46 -0.65 -6.65
C SER A 82 -1.47 -1.77 -6.80
N ALA A 83 -1.74 -2.52 -5.73
CA ALA A 83 -2.73 -3.60 -5.75
C ALA A 83 -4.15 -3.06 -5.95
N LYS A 84 -4.50 -1.91 -5.35
CA LYS A 84 -5.78 -1.23 -5.59
C LYS A 84 -5.94 -0.81 -7.05
N ILE A 85 -4.90 -0.21 -7.65
CA ILE A 85 -4.91 0.14 -9.09
C ILE A 85 -5.07 -1.10 -9.96
N LEU A 86 -4.34 -2.16 -9.67
CA LEU A 86 -4.41 -3.40 -10.44
C LEU A 86 -5.80 -4.05 -10.32
N ALA A 87 -6.37 -4.07 -9.12
CA ALA A 87 -7.73 -4.57 -8.89
C ALA A 87 -8.75 -3.78 -9.72
N ALA A 88 -8.70 -2.44 -9.68
CA ALA A 88 -9.57 -1.59 -10.47
C ALA A 88 -9.40 -1.81 -11.98
N LYS A 89 -8.14 -1.95 -12.46
CA LYS A 89 -7.86 -2.18 -13.90
C LYS A 89 -8.37 -3.52 -14.41
N LEU A 90 -8.34 -4.56 -13.56
CA LEU A 90 -8.78 -5.91 -13.91
C LEU A 90 -10.27 -6.16 -13.63
N GLY A 91 -10.94 -5.25 -12.92
CA GLY A 91 -12.30 -5.47 -12.42
C GLY A 91 -12.35 -6.57 -11.35
N TYR A 92 -11.30 -6.73 -10.56
CA TYR A 92 -11.18 -7.69 -9.46
C TYR A 92 -11.41 -7.01 -8.12
N VAL A 93 -11.74 -7.79 -7.10
CA VAL A 93 -11.85 -7.28 -5.74
C VAL A 93 -10.45 -7.00 -5.18
N PHE A 94 -10.25 -5.82 -4.58
CA PHE A 94 -9.08 -5.59 -3.75
C PHE A 94 -9.29 -6.22 -2.37
N LEU A 95 -8.35 -7.06 -1.93
CA LEU A 95 -8.35 -7.64 -0.59
C LEU A 95 -7.06 -7.24 0.13
N ASP A 96 -7.21 -6.40 1.16
CA ASP A 96 -6.08 -6.06 2.02
C ASP A 96 -5.59 -7.31 2.77
N ALA A 97 -4.32 -7.65 2.62
CA ALA A 97 -3.69 -8.78 3.29
C ALA A 97 -3.83 -8.71 4.82
N ALA A 98 -3.79 -7.52 5.41
CA ALA A 98 -3.97 -7.30 6.84
C ALA A 98 -5.32 -7.80 7.40
N ARG A 99 -6.34 -7.92 6.53
CA ARG A 99 -7.65 -8.46 6.93
C ARG A 99 -7.63 -9.96 7.15
N VAL A 100 -6.80 -10.69 6.43
CA VAL A 100 -6.83 -12.16 6.36
C VAL A 100 -5.56 -12.85 6.84
N VAL A 101 -4.42 -12.16 6.88
CA VAL A 101 -3.17 -12.70 7.43
C VAL A 101 -2.98 -12.15 8.83
N LYS A 102 -2.90 -13.05 9.83
CA LYS A 102 -2.83 -12.69 11.24
C LYS A 102 -1.61 -13.31 11.91
N PHE A 103 -0.99 -12.51 12.78
CA PHE A 103 0.11 -12.92 13.63
C PHE A 103 -0.33 -12.87 15.10
N ASN A 104 0.31 -13.67 15.95
CA ASN A 104 0.14 -13.59 17.39
C ASN A 104 1.02 -12.47 17.98
N GLU A 105 0.97 -12.29 19.31
CA GLU A 105 1.75 -11.27 20.02
C GLU A 105 3.26 -11.48 19.91
N GLU A 106 3.69 -12.73 19.67
CA GLU A 106 5.07 -13.12 19.46
C GLU A 106 5.55 -12.91 17.99
N GLY A 107 4.65 -12.47 17.09
CA GLY A 107 4.95 -12.25 15.68
C GLY A 107 4.93 -13.53 14.83
N GLU A 108 4.36 -14.63 15.32
CA GLU A 108 4.23 -15.87 14.57
C GLU A 108 2.93 -15.91 13.77
N LEU A 109 2.99 -16.43 12.55
CA LEU A 109 1.83 -16.55 11.67
C LEU A 109 0.79 -17.52 12.24
N GLN A 110 -0.41 -17.04 12.49
CA GLN A 110 -1.58 -17.85 12.86
C GLN A 110 -2.19 -18.50 11.60
N LEU A 111 -1.49 -19.50 11.03
CA LEU A 111 -1.83 -20.05 9.72
C LEU A 111 -3.28 -20.53 9.60
N HIS A 112 -3.76 -21.37 10.54
CA HIS A 112 -5.13 -21.93 10.46
C HIS A 112 -6.18 -20.83 10.54
N TYR A 113 -6.02 -19.89 11.49
CA TYR A 113 -6.93 -18.76 11.64
C TYR A 113 -6.93 -17.85 10.39
N SER A 114 -5.76 -17.57 9.84
CA SER A 114 -5.63 -16.80 8.60
C SER A 114 -6.30 -17.48 7.40
N LEU A 115 -6.13 -18.80 7.27
CA LEU A 115 -6.78 -19.58 6.20
C LEU A 115 -8.30 -19.58 6.33
N ASP A 116 -8.85 -19.67 7.55
CA ASP A 116 -10.29 -19.63 7.76
C ASP A 116 -10.86 -18.23 7.45
N LEU A 117 -10.17 -17.16 7.87
CA LEU A 117 -10.53 -15.79 7.47
C LEU A 117 -10.50 -15.62 5.95
N PHE A 118 -9.45 -16.11 5.30
CA PHE A 118 -9.30 -16.02 3.85
C PHE A 118 -10.43 -16.77 3.13
N ARG A 119 -10.76 -18.02 3.54
CA ARG A 119 -11.86 -18.79 2.96
C ARG A 119 -13.20 -18.06 3.09
N ASN A 120 -13.49 -17.54 4.29
CA ASN A 120 -14.73 -16.81 4.54
C ASN A 120 -14.86 -15.56 3.66
N VAL A 121 -13.79 -14.80 3.51
CA VAL A 121 -13.79 -13.60 2.65
C VAL A 121 -13.94 -13.97 1.17
N MET A 122 -13.29 -15.04 0.73
CA MET A 122 -13.29 -15.48 -0.67
C MET A 122 -14.53 -16.29 -1.07
N GLU A 123 -15.42 -16.66 -0.14
CA GLU A 123 -16.57 -17.52 -0.43
C GLU A 123 -17.42 -17.06 -1.62
N ASN A 124 -17.57 -15.72 -1.79
CA ASN A 124 -18.35 -15.12 -2.86
C ASN A 124 -17.49 -14.25 -3.79
N ILE A 125 -16.18 -14.39 -3.75
CA ILE A 125 -15.22 -13.63 -4.56
C ILE A 125 -14.50 -14.59 -5.51
N GLU A 126 -14.77 -14.46 -6.81
CA GLU A 126 -14.11 -15.29 -7.81
C GLU A 126 -12.63 -14.92 -8.01
N ARG A 127 -12.33 -13.62 -7.96
CA ARG A 127 -10.98 -13.09 -8.23
C ARG A 127 -10.66 -11.89 -7.35
N ALA A 128 -9.49 -11.92 -6.73
CA ALA A 128 -9.00 -10.83 -5.90
C ALA A 128 -7.54 -10.47 -6.25
N VAL A 129 -7.18 -9.22 -5.97
CA VAL A 129 -5.79 -8.76 -5.93
C VAL A 129 -5.43 -8.50 -4.47
N ILE A 130 -4.34 -9.12 -4.02
CA ILE A 130 -3.85 -9.05 -2.63
C ILE A 130 -2.42 -8.51 -2.67
N PRO A 131 -2.08 -7.44 -1.90
CA PRO A 131 -0.70 -7.00 -1.79
C PRO A 131 0.15 -8.06 -1.07
N GLY A 132 1.38 -8.26 -1.53
CA GLY A 132 2.28 -9.26 -0.97
C GLY A 132 3.12 -8.73 0.21
N PHE A 133 3.14 -7.40 0.41
CA PHE A 133 3.81 -6.72 1.52
C PHE A 133 2.82 -5.74 2.18
N TYR A 134 2.62 -5.86 3.50
CA TYR A 134 1.61 -5.12 4.26
C TYR A 134 2.04 -4.87 5.72
#